data_a1e62ac5b6d5517861f3404488a5a275
#
_entry.id   a1e62ac5b6d5517861f3404488a5a275
#
_cell.length_a   1.000
_cell.length_b   1.000
_cell.length_c   1.000
_cell.angle_alpha   90.00
_cell.angle_beta   90.00
_cell.angle_gamma   90.00
#
_symmetry.space_group_name_H-M   'P 1'
#
loop_
_entity.id
_entity.type
_entity.pdbx_description
1 polymer ?
#
loop_
_entity_poly.entity_id
_entity_poly.type
_entity_poly.pdbx_seq_one_letter_code
_entity_poly.pdbx_strand_id
1 'polypeptide(L)'
;KVVVCEGRTEQGLCRGLDAYWSLHEGKESFALRGLIEINGNGNASALVLADHLANLGYDVFLLLDTDERADEQKLTELRGKGVRVHEWPDNVATEERIFLDVPWASVQALVKFACECVNADSVMAQINKVAKAAGAAELSSLDLPTTLDTEAMRSILGKAAKNKDRPWFKDITRGEELAAILGPVLAKIPDNPLALGMGAFRAWVDG
;
A
#
# COMPACT_ATOMS: atom_id res chain seq x y z
N LYS A 1 -19.99 -2.72 -6.28
CA LYS A 1 -18.92 -2.87 -5.26
C LYS A 1 -18.12 -1.57 -5.13
N VAL A 2 -17.63 -1.26 -3.93
CA VAL A 2 -16.78 -0.08 -3.69
C VAL A 2 -15.61 -0.48 -2.80
N VAL A 3 -14.36 -0.22 -3.25
CA VAL A 3 -13.21 -0.24 -2.35
C VAL A 3 -12.94 1.18 -1.86
N VAL A 4 -12.95 1.36 -0.55
CA VAL A 4 -12.55 2.60 0.11
C VAL A 4 -11.10 2.44 0.55
N CYS A 5 -10.20 3.18 -0.07
CA CYS A 5 -8.78 3.22 0.24
C CYS A 5 -8.51 4.34 1.23
N GLU A 6 -7.62 4.15 2.21
CA GLU A 6 -7.30 5.23 3.13
C GLU A 6 -6.74 6.45 2.40
N GLY A 7 -5.84 6.23 1.44
CA GLY A 7 -5.15 7.27 0.71
C GLY A 7 -5.06 7.05 -0.81
N ARG A 8 -4.33 7.96 -1.45
CA ARG A 8 -4.15 7.95 -2.91
C ARG A 8 -3.18 6.88 -3.37
N THR A 9 -2.21 6.48 -2.53
CA THR A 9 -1.28 5.38 -2.83
C THR A 9 -2.06 4.09 -3.05
N GLU A 10 -2.92 3.72 -2.10
CA GLU A 10 -3.75 2.51 -2.15
C GLU A 10 -4.73 2.57 -3.32
N GLN A 11 -5.36 3.72 -3.55
CA GLN A 11 -6.27 3.90 -4.68
C GLN A 11 -5.57 3.66 -6.01
N GLY A 12 -4.40 4.25 -6.22
CA GLY A 12 -3.59 4.03 -7.42
C GLY A 12 -3.09 2.58 -7.52
N LEU A 13 -2.64 2.01 -6.41
CA LEU A 13 -2.21 0.60 -6.35
C LEU A 13 -3.35 -0.35 -6.76
N CYS A 14 -4.57 -0.16 -6.27
CA CYS A 14 -5.72 -0.96 -6.67
C CYS A 14 -5.97 -0.87 -8.18
N ARG A 15 -5.93 0.33 -8.77
CA ARG A 15 -6.09 0.53 -10.22
C ARG A 15 -5.00 -0.16 -11.04
N GLY A 16 -3.76 0.04 -10.64
CA GLY A 16 -2.64 -0.57 -11.34
C GLY A 16 -2.64 -2.09 -11.24
N LEU A 17 -3.03 -2.66 -10.08
CA LEU A 17 -3.19 -4.10 -9.91
C LEU A 17 -4.36 -4.64 -10.73
N ASP A 18 -5.48 -3.92 -10.86
CA ASP A 18 -6.56 -4.30 -11.76
C ASP A 18 -6.06 -4.46 -13.20
N ALA A 19 -5.32 -3.46 -13.69
CA ALA A 19 -4.71 -3.51 -15.01
C ALA A 19 -3.72 -4.68 -15.15
N TYR A 20 -2.87 -4.91 -14.15
CA TYR A 20 -1.92 -6.03 -14.13
C TYR A 20 -2.62 -7.39 -14.17
N TRP A 21 -3.59 -7.62 -13.29
CA TRP A 21 -4.33 -8.88 -13.23
C TRP A 21 -5.14 -9.16 -14.51
N SER A 22 -5.73 -8.11 -15.09
CA SER A 22 -6.47 -8.24 -16.34
C SER A 22 -5.54 -8.59 -17.50
N LEU A 23 -4.38 -7.95 -17.59
CA LEU A 23 -3.45 -8.12 -18.71
C LEU A 23 -2.64 -9.43 -18.61
N HIS A 24 -2.22 -9.80 -17.41
CA HIS A 24 -1.24 -10.88 -17.19
C HIS A 24 -1.84 -12.16 -16.59
N GLU A 25 -2.98 -12.07 -15.92
CA GLU A 25 -3.61 -13.21 -15.24
C GLU A 25 -4.98 -13.56 -15.81
N GLY A 26 -5.45 -12.83 -16.83
CA GLY A 26 -6.75 -13.06 -17.47
C GLY A 26 -7.95 -12.82 -16.55
N LYS A 27 -7.78 -12.00 -15.50
CA LYS A 27 -8.87 -11.64 -14.59
C LYS A 27 -9.79 -10.60 -15.23
N GLU A 28 -11.07 -10.65 -14.91
CA GLU A 28 -11.98 -9.57 -15.28
C GLU A 28 -11.62 -8.28 -14.57
N SER A 29 -11.70 -7.15 -15.28
CA SER A 29 -11.41 -5.84 -14.71
C SER A 29 -12.46 -5.42 -13.68
N PHE A 30 -12.06 -4.52 -12.80
CA PHE A 30 -12.94 -3.94 -11.78
C PHE A 30 -14.20 -3.34 -12.37
N ALA A 31 -14.07 -2.65 -13.52
CA ALA A 31 -15.21 -2.05 -14.22
C ALA A 31 -16.25 -3.11 -14.67
N LEU A 32 -15.80 -4.25 -15.17
CA LEU A 32 -16.70 -5.36 -15.52
C LEU A 32 -17.38 -5.99 -14.30
N ARG A 33 -16.72 -5.94 -13.14
CA ARG A 33 -17.26 -6.40 -11.85
C ARG A 33 -18.11 -5.32 -11.14
N GLY A 34 -18.31 -4.16 -11.77
CA GLY A 34 -19.07 -3.06 -11.19
C GLY A 34 -18.42 -2.48 -9.93
N LEU A 35 -17.08 -2.52 -9.87
CA LEU A 35 -16.29 -1.99 -8.74
C LEU A 35 -15.68 -0.65 -9.10
N ILE A 36 -15.71 0.26 -8.15
CA ILE A 36 -14.97 1.51 -8.17
C ILE A 36 -14.09 1.65 -6.92
N GLU A 37 -12.96 2.32 -7.05
CA GLU A 37 -12.06 2.66 -5.96
C GLU A 37 -12.19 4.13 -5.58
N ILE A 38 -12.30 4.41 -4.29
CA ILE A 38 -12.49 5.77 -3.75
C ILE A 38 -11.42 6.06 -2.70
N ASN A 39 -10.86 7.27 -2.75
CA ASN A 39 -9.98 7.78 -1.71
C ASN A 39 -10.81 8.23 -0.49
N GLY A 40 -10.54 7.65 0.65
CA GLY A 40 -11.16 7.98 1.94
C GLY A 40 -10.62 9.26 2.59
N ASN A 41 -9.48 9.79 2.11
CA ASN A 41 -8.81 10.97 2.66
C ASN A 41 -8.40 10.83 4.14
N GLY A 42 -7.78 9.70 4.47
CA GLY A 42 -7.30 9.35 5.80
C GLY A 42 -8.28 8.49 6.59
N ASN A 43 -7.77 7.85 7.62
CA ASN A 43 -8.43 6.80 8.39
C ASN A 43 -9.85 7.20 8.85
N ALA A 44 -9.98 8.29 9.61
CA ALA A 44 -11.29 8.72 10.16
C ALA A 44 -12.35 8.97 9.08
N SER A 45 -11.96 9.62 7.98
CA SER A 45 -12.87 9.91 6.87
C SER A 45 -13.23 8.66 6.08
N ALA A 46 -12.30 7.71 5.92
CA ALA A 46 -12.53 6.43 5.26
C ALA A 46 -13.57 5.59 6.01
N LEU A 47 -13.52 5.56 7.36
CA LEU A 47 -14.53 4.89 8.19
C LEU A 47 -15.93 5.48 7.98
N VAL A 48 -16.04 6.81 7.97
CA VAL A 48 -17.33 7.50 7.76
C VAL A 48 -17.88 7.22 6.36
N LEU A 49 -17.00 7.27 5.35
CA LEU A 49 -17.39 7.00 3.96
C LEU A 49 -17.86 5.56 3.77
N ALA A 50 -17.12 4.59 4.33
CA ALA A 50 -17.50 3.18 4.29
C ALA A 50 -18.86 2.92 4.95
N ASP A 51 -19.13 3.60 6.07
CA ASP A 51 -20.41 3.53 6.76
C ASP A 51 -21.58 4.04 5.91
N HIS A 52 -21.40 5.20 5.28
CA HIS A 52 -22.40 5.75 4.38
C HIS A 52 -22.69 4.83 3.19
N LEU A 53 -21.65 4.30 2.56
CA LEU A 53 -21.78 3.39 1.41
C LEU A 53 -22.47 2.09 1.81
N ALA A 54 -22.14 1.49 2.95
CA ALA A 54 -22.79 0.31 3.46
C ALA A 54 -24.28 0.56 3.76
N ASN A 55 -24.62 1.71 4.37
CA ASN A 55 -26.02 2.09 4.62
C ASN A 55 -26.83 2.31 3.33
N LEU A 56 -26.17 2.67 2.22
CA LEU A 56 -26.76 2.77 0.89
C LEU A 56 -26.88 1.41 0.17
N GLY A 57 -26.42 0.33 0.79
CA GLY A 57 -26.50 -1.03 0.24
C GLY A 57 -25.36 -1.42 -0.71
N TYR A 58 -24.27 -0.66 -0.74
CA TYR A 58 -23.08 -1.09 -1.48
C TYR A 58 -22.36 -2.22 -0.74
N ASP A 59 -21.78 -3.15 -1.51
CA ASP A 59 -20.79 -4.10 -1.01
C ASP A 59 -19.44 -3.36 -0.91
N VAL A 60 -18.91 -3.22 0.31
CA VAL A 60 -17.77 -2.35 0.61
C VAL A 60 -16.59 -3.15 1.11
N PHE A 61 -15.41 -2.89 0.52
CA PHE A 61 -14.12 -3.29 1.04
C PHE A 61 -13.38 -2.04 1.53
N LEU A 62 -12.90 -2.06 2.78
CA LEU A 62 -12.18 -0.96 3.39
C LEU A 62 -10.73 -1.39 3.59
N LEU A 63 -9.79 -0.67 2.97
CA LEU A 63 -8.35 -0.89 3.08
C LEU A 63 -7.73 0.23 3.91
N LEU A 64 -7.17 -0.13 5.07
CA LEU A 64 -6.63 0.80 6.05
C LEU A 64 -5.17 0.51 6.40
N ASP A 65 -4.43 1.58 6.62
CA ASP A 65 -3.16 1.55 7.33
C ASP A 65 -3.39 1.33 8.83
N THR A 66 -2.39 0.85 9.53
CA THR A 66 -2.47 0.58 10.98
C THR A 66 -1.44 1.37 11.79
N ASP A 67 -0.62 2.19 11.15
CA ASP A 67 0.34 3.08 11.81
C ASP A 67 -0.34 4.20 12.64
N GLU A 68 -1.58 4.54 12.28
CA GLU A 68 -2.50 5.33 13.12
C GLU A 68 -3.69 4.45 13.50
N ARG A 69 -3.99 4.35 14.80
CA ARG A 69 -5.09 3.49 15.27
C ARG A 69 -6.44 3.97 14.77
N ALA A 70 -7.18 3.09 14.13
CA ALA A 70 -8.57 3.30 13.81
C ALA A 70 -9.47 3.21 15.06
N ASP A 71 -10.68 3.75 14.97
CA ASP A 71 -11.71 3.60 16.00
C ASP A 71 -12.26 2.16 15.97
N GLU A 72 -11.86 1.34 16.94
CA GLU A 72 -12.24 -0.07 17.04
C GLU A 72 -13.75 -0.28 17.19
N GLN A 73 -14.46 0.64 17.86
CA GLN A 73 -15.91 0.56 17.95
C GLN A 73 -16.52 0.72 16.55
N LYS A 74 -16.04 1.72 15.80
CA LYS A 74 -16.52 1.97 14.44
C LYS A 74 -16.20 0.82 13.49
N LEU A 75 -14.99 0.22 13.59
CA LEU A 75 -14.62 -0.96 12.82
C LEU A 75 -15.55 -2.15 13.11
N THR A 76 -15.91 -2.37 14.39
CA THR A 76 -16.85 -3.41 14.79
C THR A 76 -18.24 -3.18 14.20
N GLU A 77 -18.73 -1.92 14.22
CA GLU A 77 -20.00 -1.53 13.62
C GLU A 77 -20.00 -1.79 12.09
N LEU A 78 -18.91 -1.40 11.40
CA LEU A 78 -18.74 -1.62 9.96
C LEU A 78 -18.74 -3.10 9.60
N ARG A 79 -17.99 -3.92 10.34
CA ARG A 79 -17.98 -5.39 10.15
C ARG A 79 -19.39 -5.98 10.39
N GLY A 80 -20.13 -5.48 11.38
CA GLY A 80 -21.52 -5.85 11.63
C GLY A 80 -22.49 -5.50 10.49
N LYS A 81 -22.17 -4.51 9.67
CA LYS A 81 -22.90 -4.12 8.45
C LYS A 81 -22.47 -4.88 7.20
N GLY A 82 -21.51 -5.81 7.32
CA GLY A 82 -20.99 -6.58 6.19
C GLY A 82 -19.83 -5.94 5.45
N VAL A 83 -19.30 -4.80 5.90
CA VAL A 83 -18.10 -4.21 5.34
C VAL A 83 -16.92 -5.14 5.56
N ARG A 84 -16.18 -5.46 4.50
CA ARG A 84 -14.93 -6.18 4.61
C ARG A 84 -13.80 -5.20 4.93
N VAL A 85 -13.22 -5.34 6.11
CA VAL A 85 -12.13 -4.48 6.58
C VAL A 85 -10.82 -5.25 6.48
N HIS A 86 -9.86 -4.68 5.75
CA HIS A 86 -8.48 -5.14 5.73
C HIS A 86 -7.58 -4.10 6.37
N GLU A 87 -6.82 -4.54 7.35
CA GLU A 87 -5.84 -3.76 8.09
C GLU A 87 -4.48 -4.45 7.97
N TRP A 88 -3.42 -3.69 7.70
CA TRP A 88 -2.08 -4.29 7.67
C TRP A 88 -1.70 -4.75 9.08
N PRO A 89 -1.10 -5.94 9.27
CA PRO A 89 -0.52 -6.33 10.55
C PRO A 89 0.67 -5.44 10.91
N ASP A 90 1.10 -5.48 12.19
CA ASP A 90 2.35 -4.90 12.71
C ASP A 90 2.36 -3.36 12.84
N ASN A 91 1.21 -2.70 12.83
CA ASN A 91 1.07 -1.23 12.97
C ASN A 91 1.90 -0.46 11.94
N VAL A 92 1.71 -0.77 10.68
CA VAL A 92 2.45 -0.19 9.56
C VAL A 92 1.51 0.47 8.55
N ALA A 93 2.06 1.44 7.80
CA ALA A 93 1.43 1.97 6.60
C ALA A 93 1.68 1.05 5.39
N THR A 94 0.92 1.24 4.33
CA THR A 94 1.04 0.51 3.06
C THR A 94 2.47 0.56 2.51
N GLU A 95 3.12 1.72 2.52
CA GLU A 95 4.50 1.85 2.06
C GLU A 95 5.46 1.00 2.91
N GLU A 96 5.30 1.00 4.23
CA GLU A 96 6.13 0.18 5.12
C GLU A 96 5.90 -1.31 4.84
N ARG A 97 4.63 -1.73 4.69
CA ARG A 97 4.28 -3.11 4.37
C ARG A 97 4.93 -3.58 3.06
N ILE A 98 4.92 -2.74 2.03
CA ILE A 98 5.56 -3.03 0.76
C ILE A 98 7.07 -3.31 0.95
N PHE A 99 7.80 -2.40 1.60
CA PHE A 99 9.24 -2.56 1.81
C PHE A 99 9.61 -3.75 2.70
N LEU A 100 8.75 -4.13 3.66
CA LEU A 100 8.96 -5.29 4.51
C LEU A 100 8.81 -6.60 3.77
N ASP A 101 7.86 -6.70 2.84
CA ASP A 101 7.43 -7.97 2.28
C ASP A 101 8.07 -8.33 0.94
N VAL A 102 8.40 -7.36 0.09
CA VAL A 102 8.88 -7.67 -1.25
C VAL A 102 10.34 -8.17 -1.25
N PRO A 103 10.76 -9.00 -2.24
CA PRO A 103 12.15 -9.41 -2.40
C PRO A 103 13.09 -8.20 -2.53
N TRP A 104 14.35 -8.35 -2.10
CA TRP A 104 15.32 -7.24 -2.09
C TRP A 104 15.53 -6.60 -3.47
N ALA A 105 15.52 -7.38 -4.54
CA ALA A 105 15.58 -6.83 -5.90
C ALA A 105 14.42 -5.89 -6.22
N SER A 106 13.24 -6.14 -5.65
CA SER A 106 12.09 -5.24 -5.77
C SER A 106 12.23 -4.01 -4.88
N VAL A 107 12.84 -4.13 -3.69
CA VAL A 107 13.23 -2.98 -2.86
C VAL A 107 14.13 -2.03 -3.62
N GLN A 108 15.15 -2.56 -4.32
CA GLN A 108 16.06 -1.75 -5.18
C GLN A 108 15.28 -1.05 -6.30
N ALA A 109 14.35 -1.76 -6.96
CA ALA A 109 13.50 -1.17 -7.99
C ALA A 109 12.58 -0.07 -7.44
N LEU A 110 12.01 -0.25 -6.25
CA LEU A 110 11.17 0.75 -5.56
C LEU A 110 11.96 2.01 -5.21
N VAL A 111 13.20 1.89 -4.72
CA VAL A 111 14.05 3.05 -4.42
C VAL A 111 14.43 3.79 -5.70
N LYS A 112 14.74 3.06 -6.78
CA LYS A 112 14.97 3.67 -8.09
C LYS A 112 13.74 4.44 -8.58
N PHE A 113 12.56 3.83 -8.50
CA PHE A 113 11.29 4.47 -8.83
C PHE A 113 11.03 5.71 -7.96
N ALA A 114 11.31 5.65 -6.66
CA ALA A 114 11.22 6.81 -5.79
C ALA A 114 12.11 7.98 -6.26
N CYS A 115 13.33 7.68 -6.76
CA CYS A 115 14.22 8.71 -7.33
C CYS A 115 13.62 9.37 -8.58
N GLU A 116 12.88 8.65 -9.38
CA GLU A 116 12.15 9.19 -10.53
C GLU A 116 10.97 10.06 -10.07
N CYS A 117 10.29 9.69 -8.98
CA CYS A 117 9.14 10.42 -8.42
C CYS A 117 9.52 11.74 -7.73
N VAL A 118 10.59 11.77 -6.92
CA VAL A 118 10.92 12.91 -6.05
C VAL A 118 12.37 13.39 -6.12
N ASN A 119 13.21 12.81 -6.95
CA ASN A 119 14.66 12.92 -7.15
C ASN A 119 15.54 12.22 -6.12
N ALA A 120 16.76 11.83 -6.56
CA ALA A 120 17.70 11.03 -5.78
C ALA A 120 18.17 11.71 -4.48
N ASP A 121 18.45 13.03 -4.54
CA ASP A 121 18.93 13.77 -3.37
C ASP A 121 17.87 13.81 -2.26
N SER A 122 16.60 13.99 -2.64
CA SER A 122 15.48 13.96 -1.68
C SER A 122 15.30 12.57 -1.08
N VAL A 123 15.37 11.50 -1.89
CA VAL A 123 15.28 10.11 -1.41
C VAL A 123 16.41 9.82 -0.42
N MET A 124 17.66 10.14 -0.77
CA MET A 124 18.82 9.96 0.09
C MET A 124 18.66 10.72 1.43
N ALA A 125 18.27 11.99 1.36
CA ALA A 125 18.11 12.82 2.56
C ALA A 125 17.02 12.26 3.49
N GLN A 126 15.92 11.75 2.94
CA GLN A 126 14.83 11.16 3.73
C GLN A 126 15.26 9.84 4.38
N ILE A 127 15.94 8.95 3.63
CA ILE A 127 16.47 7.71 4.19
C ILE A 127 17.42 8.01 5.33
N ASN A 128 18.39 8.92 5.13
CA ASN A 128 19.39 9.27 6.14
C ASN A 128 18.77 9.97 7.35
N LYS A 129 17.74 10.79 7.18
CA LYS A 129 16.96 11.36 8.29
C LYS A 129 16.35 10.26 9.17
N VAL A 130 15.74 9.25 8.57
CA VAL A 130 15.13 8.12 9.29
C VAL A 130 16.19 7.23 9.91
N ALA A 131 17.27 6.91 9.18
CA ALA A 131 18.39 6.11 9.68
C ALA A 131 19.01 6.74 10.92
N LYS A 132 19.30 8.05 10.88
CA LYS A 132 19.84 8.82 12.02
C LYS A 132 18.90 8.78 13.22
N ALA A 133 17.60 8.95 13.00
CA ALA A 133 16.60 8.86 14.07
C ALA A 133 16.51 7.47 14.70
N ALA A 134 16.79 6.42 13.92
CA ALA A 134 16.84 5.03 14.36
C ALA A 134 18.22 4.62 14.96
N GLY A 135 19.20 5.52 15.00
CA GLY A 135 20.57 5.21 15.44
C GLY A 135 21.36 4.32 14.47
N ALA A 136 20.91 4.24 13.21
CA ALA A 136 21.58 3.47 12.16
C ALA A 136 22.58 4.34 11.38
N ALA A 137 23.51 3.69 10.68
CA ALA A 137 24.46 4.38 9.81
C ALA A 137 23.76 5.03 8.62
N GLU A 138 24.18 6.22 8.24
CA GLU A 138 23.70 6.91 7.05
C GLU A 138 24.23 6.24 5.78
N LEU A 139 23.41 6.21 4.72
CA LEU A 139 23.83 5.73 3.42
C LEU A 139 24.66 6.78 2.68
N SER A 140 25.69 6.33 1.98
CA SER A 140 26.50 7.17 1.07
C SER A 140 26.09 7.00 -0.41
N SER A 141 25.29 6.00 -0.72
CA SER A 141 24.80 5.70 -2.07
C SER A 141 23.39 5.08 -2.00
N LEU A 142 22.60 5.28 -3.04
CA LEU A 142 21.32 4.59 -3.26
C LEU A 142 21.50 3.26 -4.02
N ASP A 143 22.71 2.86 -4.31
CA ASP A 143 23.02 1.50 -4.73
C ASP A 143 22.96 0.61 -3.48
N LEU A 144 21.88 -0.13 -3.34
CA LEU A 144 21.56 -0.92 -2.16
C LEU A 144 22.01 -2.38 -2.34
N PRO A 145 23.25 -2.75 -1.96
CA PRO A 145 23.70 -4.13 -2.08
C PRO A 145 22.88 -5.06 -1.18
N THR A 146 22.88 -6.37 -1.50
CA THR A 146 22.14 -7.38 -0.74
C THR A 146 22.59 -7.51 0.73
N THR A 147 23.79 -7.05 1.05
CA THR A 147 24.29 -6.97 2.44
C THR A 147 23.49 -6.01 3.32
N LEU A 148 22.74 -5.09 2.72
CA LEU A 148 21.83 -4.18 3.42
C LEU A 148 20.41 -4.76 3.60
N ASP A 149 20.12 -5.95 3.08
CA ASP A 149 18.82 -6.59 3.27
C ASP A 149 18.64 -7.05 4.72
N THR A 150 18.20 -6.14 5.55
CA THR A 150 17.88 -6.35 6.95
C THR A 150 16.50 -5.77 7.26
N GLU A 151 15.81 -6.32 8.25
CA GLU A 151 14.53 -5.79 8.71
C GLU A 151 14.63 -4.31 9.10
N ALA A 152 15.72 -3.92 9.76
CA ALA A 152 15.98 -2.54 10.13
C ALA A 152 16.06 -1.61 8.91
N MET A 153 16.79 -1.99 7.86
CA MET A 153 16.89 -1.20 6.63
C MET A 153 15.56 -1.14 5.89
N ARG A 154 14.84 -2.25 5.79
CA ARG A 154 13.49 -2.29 5.20
C ARG A 154 12.52 -1.35 5.92
N SER A 155 12.53 -1.35 7.27
CA SER A 155 11.75 -0.42 8.09
C SER A 155 12.17 1.04 7.85
N ILE A 156 13.47 1.33 7.73
CA ILE A 156 13.97 2.68 7.42
C ILE A 156 13.44 3.14 6.06
N LEU A 157 13.52 2.29 5.03
CA LEU A 157 13.06 2.62 3.68
C LEU A 157 11.55 2.87 3.63
N GLY A 158 10.75 2.00 4.26
CA GLY A 158 9.29 2.17 4.34
C GLY A 158 8.89 3.47 5.04
N LYS A 159 9.52 3.78 6.18
CA LYS A 159 9.31 5.04 6.90
C LYS A 159 9.74 6.27 6.11
N ALA A 160 10.81 6.16 5.34
CA ALA A 160 11.23 7.25 4.46
C ALA A 160 10.22 7.46 3.32
N ALA A 161 9.65 6.37 2.76
CA ALA A 161 8.68 6.43 1.67
C ALA A 161 7.39 7.16 2.05
N LYS A 162 6.89 6.98 3.28
CA LYS A 162 5.67 7.63 3.79
C LYS A 162 5.88 9.04 4.36
N ASN A 163 7.04 9.65 4.15
CA ASN A 163 7.34 10.99 4.67
C ASN A 163 6.23 12.00 4.35
N LYS A 164 5.74 12.73 5.37
CA LYS A 164 4.57 13.63 5.23
C LYS A 164 4.85 14.82 4.30
N ASP A 165 6.09 15.31 4.25
CA ASP A 165 6.44 16.50 3.45
C ASP A 165 6.65 16.16 1.97
N ARG A 166 7.27 15.02 1.68
CA ARG A 166 7.55 14.54 0.33
C ARG A 166 7.41 13.02 0.25
N PRO A 167 6.18 12.50 0.28
CA PRO A 167 5.94 11.07 0.14
C PRO A 167 6.34 10.59 -1.26
N TRP A 168 6.91 9.37 -1.35
CA TRP A 168 7.40 8.88 -2.64
C TRP A 168 6.28 8.53 -3.61
N PHE A 169 5.20 7.93 -3.11
CA PHE A 169 4.16 7.31 -3.93
C PHE A 169 2.75 7.91 -3.74
N LYS A 170 2.61 9.03 -3.04
CA LYS A 170 1.32 9.56 -2.57
C LYS A 170 0.58 10.38 -3.63
N ASP A 171 0.39 9.78 -4.81
CA ASP A 171 -0.63 10.18 -5.78
C ASP A 171 -1.12 8.95 -6.56
N ILE A 172 -2.23 9.10 -7.29
CA ILE A 172 -2.88 7.97 -7.97
C ILE A 172 -1.96 7.40 -9.06
N THR A 173 -1.35 8.24 -9.87
CA THR A 173 -0.49 7.79 -10.97
C THR A 173 0.72 7.01 -10.46
N ARG A 174 1.38 7.50 -9.42
CA ARG A 174 2.51 6.77 -8.81
C ARG A 174 2.07 5.45 -8.17
N GLY A 175 0.87 5.42 -7.57
CA GLY A 175 0.27 4.18 -7.08
C GLY A 175 0.02 3.18 -8.21
N GLU A 176 -0.46 3.63 -9.37
CA GLU A 176 -0.65 2.79 -10.55
C GLU A 176 0.70 2.25 -11.07
N GLU A 177 1.73 3.10 -11.17
CA GLU A 177 3.08 2.70 -11.59
C GLU A 177 3.75 1.75 -10.58
N LEU A 178 3.49 1.93 -9.28
CA LEU A 178 3.92 1.03 -8.21
C LEU A 178 3.40 -0.40 -8.44
N ALA A 179 2.17 -0.55 -8.93
CA ALA A 179 1.59 -1.85 -9.23
C ALA A 179 2.35 -2.60 -10.34
N ALA A 180 3.00 -1.92 -11.26
CA ALA A 180 3.83 -2.56 -12.29
C ALA A 180 5.08 -3.25 -11.69
N ILE A 181 5.58 -2.74 -10.55
CA ILE A 181 6.68 -3.37 -9.81
C ILE A 181 6.12 -4.50 -8.93
N LEU A 182 4.98 -4.30 -8.29
CA LEU A 182 4.43 -5.22 -7.29
C LEU A 182 3.68 -6.39 -7.91
N GLY A 183 2.91 -6.19 -8.98
CA GLY A 183 2.11 -7.24 -9.61
C GLY A 183 2.90 -8.53 -9.88
N PRO A 184 4.06 -8.48 -10.56
CA PRO A 184 4.88 -9.67 -10.82
C PRO A 184 5.46 -10.32 -9.56
N VAL A 185 5.40 -9.63 -8.42
CA VAL A 185 6.02 -10.05 -7.16
C VAL A 185 5.03 -10.76 -6.26
N LEU A 186 3.76 -10.33 -6.23
CA LEU A 186 2.75 -10.87 -5.30
C LEU A 186 2.64 -12.39 -5.36
N ALA A 187 2.67 -12.98 -6.55
CA ALA A 187 2.64 -14.43 -6.74
C ALA A 187 3.89 -15.16 -6.21
N LYS A 188 5.00 -14.44 -5.98
CA LYS A 188 6.27 -14.99 -5.48
C LYS A 188 6.39 -14.94 -3.96
N ILE A 189 5.48 -14.22 -3.30
CA ILE A 189 5.45 -14.03 -1.85
C ILE A 189 4.07 -14.38 -1.27
N PRO A 190 3.46 -15.53 -1.63
CA PRO A 190 2.04 -15.82 -1.37
C PRO A 190 1.66 -15.81 0.12
N ASP A 191 2.63 -16.06 1.00
CA ASP A 191 2.42 -16.15 2.45
C ASP A 191 2.68 -14.84 3.18
N ASN A 192 3.13 -13.80 2.47
CA ASN A 192 3.43 -12.50 3.08
C ASN A 192 2.16 -11.64 3.22
N PRO A 193 2.06 -10.81 4.27
CA PRO A 193 0.90 -9.98 4.53
C PRO A 193 0.45 -9.12 3.34
N LEU A 194 1.39 -8.56 2.56
CA LEU A 194 1.06 -7.80 1.36
C LEU A 194 0.30 -8.65 0.33
N ALA A 195 0.81 -9.83 0.01
CA ALA A 195 0.18 -10.72 -0.97
C ALA A 195 -1.14 -11.29 -0.47
N LEU A 196 -1.21 -11.66 0.82
CA LEU A 196 -2.44 -12.12 1.46
C LEU A 196 -3.52 -11.04 1.44
N GLY A 197 -3.17 -9.78 1.75
CA GLY A 197 -4.11 -8.65 1.71
C GLY A 197 -4.64 -8.36 0.31
N MET A 198 -3.74 -8.29 -0.68
CA MET A 198 -4.14 -8.06 -2.07
C MET A 198 -4.89 -9.26 -2.64
N GLY A 199 -4.56 -10.48 -2.24
CA GLY A 199 -5.29 -11.70 -2.59
C GLY A 199 -6.70 -11.72 -1.99
N ALA A 200 -6.87 -11.34 -0.73
CA ALA A 200 -8.18 -11.21 -0.08
C ALA A 200 -9.05 -10.15 -0.76
N PHE A 201 -8.45 -9.00 -1.12
CA PHE A 201 -9.12 -7.98 -1.91
C PHE A 201 -9.56 -8.52 -3.28
N ARG A 202 -8.66 -9.17 -4.03
CA ARG A 202 -9.01 -9.77 -5.32
C ARG A 202 -10.10 -10.84 -5.20
N ALA A 203 -10.03 -11.71 -4.21
CA ALA A 203 -11.05 -12.73 -3.96
C ALA A 203 -12.43 -12.12 -3.68
N TRP A 204 -12.48 -10.99 -2.95
CA TRP A 204 -13.73 -10.25 -2.75
C TRP A 204 -14.26 -9.62 -4.04
N VAL A 205 -13.39 -9.15 -4.92
CA VAL A 205 -13.79 -8.65 -6.24
C VAL A 205 -14.44 -9.76 -7.07
N ASP A 206 -13.83 -10.95 -7.08
CA ASP A 206 -14.26 -12.10 -7.88
C ASP A 206 -15.56 -12.75 -7.38
N GLY A 207 -15.82 -12.75 -6.08
CA GLY A 207 -17.01 -13.31 -5.42
C GLY A 207 -18.15 -12.37 -5.31
#